data_dcabcf8631bee5d63c8b7cf769a6a182
#
_entry.id   dcabcf8631bee5d63c8b7cf769a6a182
#
_cell.length_a   1.000
_cell.length_b   1.000
_cell.length_c   1.000
_cell.angle_alpha   90.00
_cell.angle_beta   90.00
_cell.angle_gamma   90.00
#
_symmetry.space_group_name_H-M   'P 1'
#
loop_
_entity.id
_entity.type
_entity.pdbx_description
1 polymer ?
#
loop_
_entity_poly.entity_id
_entity_poly.type
_entity_poly.pdbx_seq_one_letter_code
_entity_poly.pdbx_strand_id
1 'polypeptide(L)'
;RGEVIAGAQSAVGPAVIGSVLPTDSEISPFQLVGPPGDVISAEPAYALWDLSRIVRSDTALTSLFDSGIAGIVPALKEKHPEFHQKLQVFLREFGYRGPSEWDLGADSWETRPELPLGLVDRMRQLDDEQSPATRRSEATAASDQVIAGVVASLAGNEEALGTLRMGMDSARRFAGWREMGKSNCIKVINEARVALIEMGRRLNSEGHFSHPRQIFMALDGELDRLVLQPDLVTAAIIQREADWKEYADLDIPLFLDSRVPRVPVAQLKRLSSEKFTVASVGETLTAIGAAAGIATGRARIITDTGQIAAFEPGDVLIAPQTDPSWTPLFVVASAVVVGVGAPNSHAMIVSRELGIPCVAGLEGATHKIPEGAIVTVDGAAGTVTIDSLP
;
A
#
# COMPACT_ATOMS: atom_id res chain seq x y z
N ARG A 1 6.38 20.09 6.52
CA ARG A 1 6.85 20.96 5.42
C ARG A 1 7.80 20.22 4.47
N GLY A 2 8.77 19.46 4.98
CA GLY A 2 9.75 18.73 4.17
C GLY A 2 9.12 17.71 3.23
N GLU A 3 8.12 16.95 3.68
CA GLU A 3 7.40 15.97 2.87
C GLU A 3 6.61 16.63 1.73
N VAL A 4 5.91 17.73 2.01
CA VAL A 4 5.15 18.47 1.00
C VAL A 4 6.08 19.01 -0.09
N ILE A 5 7.23 19.55 0.29
CA ILE A 5 8.24 20.03 -0.66
C ILE A 5 8.81 18.86 -1.47
N ALA A 6 9.19 17.76 -0.84
CA ALA A 6 9.69 16.58 -1.53
C ALA A 6 8.62 15.97 -2.45
N GLY A 7 7.36 15.93 -2.03
CA GLY A 7 6.23 15.51 -2.86
C GLY A 7 6.04 16.36 -4.10
N ALA A 8 6.07 17.68 -3.95
CA ALA A 8 5.98 18.61 -5.09
C ALA A 8 7.18 18.46 -6.03
N GLN A 9 8.40 18.41 -5.49
CA GLN A 9 9.62 18.26 -6.28
C GLN A 9 9.73 16.91 -6.99
N SER A 10 9.17 15.84 -6.42
CA SER A 10 9.15 14.52 -7.09
C SER A 10 8.36 14.51 -8.40
N ALA A 11 7.42 15.45 -8.59
CA ALA A 11 6.68 15.63 -9.84
C ALA A 11 7.45 16.48 -10.88
N VAL A 12 8.39 17.32 -10.43
CA VAL A 12 9.18 18.20 -11.32
C VAL A 12 10.14 17.38 -12.19
N GLY A 13 10.80 16.37 -11.62
CA GLY A 13 11.74 15.53 -12.36
C GLY A 13 11.13 14.90 -13.62
N PRO A 14 10.00 14.18 -13.53
CA PRO A 14 9.32 13.64 -14.71
C PRO A 14 8.88 14.72 -15.71
N ALA A 15 8.46 15.89 -15.26
CA ALA A 15 8.11 17.01 -16.17
C ALA A 15 9.34 17.51 -16.93
N VAL A 16 10.49 17.63 -16.25
CA VAL A 16 11.78 17.99 -16.89
C VAL A 16 12.21 16.92 -17.88
N ILE A 17 12.08 15.63 -17.57
CA ILE A 17 12.35 14.54 -18.50
C ILE A 17 11.45 14.67 -19.75
N GLY A 18 10.15 14.90 -19.54
CA GLY A 18 9.19 15.05 -20.64
C GLY A 18 9.50 16.19 -21.59
N SER A 19 10.17 17.26 -21.12
CA SER A 19 10.53 18.40 -21.97
C SER A 19 11.61 18.11 -23.00
N VAL A 20 12.35 17.03 -22.85
CA VAL A 20 13.43 16.62 -23.78
C VAL A 20 13.10 15.39 -24.61
N LEU A 21 11.97 14.73 -24.30
CA LEU A 21 11.46 13.62 -25.12
C LEU A 21 10.78 14.16 -26.39
N PRO A 22 10.84 13.42 -27.51
CA PRO A 22 10.04 13.73 -28.71
C PRO A 22 8.54 13.76 -28.34
N THR A 23 7.79 14.68 -28.97
CA THR A 23 6.36 14.85 -28.72
C THR A 23 5.50 13.65 -29.11
N ASP A 24 6.02 12.80 -29.98
CA ASP A 24 5.43 11.54 -30.45
C ASP A 24 6.02 10.31 -29.74
N SER A 25 6.81 10.53 -28.67
CA SER A 25 7.40 9.43 -27.89
C SER A 25 6.33 8.63 -27.16
N GLU A 26 6.31 7.33 -27.38
CA GLU A 26 5.51 6.38 -26.60
C GLU A 26 6.10 6.13 -25.20
N ILE A 27 7.32 6.64 -24.93
CA ILE A 27 8.01 6.46 -23.66
C ILE A 27 7.50 7.49 -22.66
N SER A 28 6.88 7.01 -21.58
CA SER A 28 6.51 7.87 -20.47
C SER A 28 7.75 8.37 -19.71
N PRO A 29 7.82 9.65 -19.31
CA PRO A 29 8.88 10.16 -18.43
C PRO A 29 9.07 9.32 -17.16
N PHE A 30 8.03 8.68 -16.67
CA PHE A 30 8.08 7.82 -15.47
C PHE A 30 8.82 6.49 -15.70
N GLN A 31 8.85 5.97 -16.93
CA GLN A 31 9.65 4.79 -17.28
C GLN A 31 11.15 5.08 -17.20
N LEU A 32 11.56 6.33 -17.46
CA LEU A 32 12.95 6.77 -17.38
C LEU A 32 13.42 7.08 -15.95
N VAL A 33 12.51 7.30 -15.02
CA VAL A 33 12.88 7.39 -13.61
C VAL A 33 13.40 6.04 -13.11
N GLY A 34 12.86 4.94 -13.66
CA GLY A 34 13.21 3.58 -13.26
C GLY A 34 12.87 3.27 -11.81
N PRO A 35 13.36 2.16 -11.28
CA PRO A 35 13.35 1.90 -9.85
C PRO A 35 14.10 3.04 -9.13
N PRO A 36 13.45 3.78 -8.20
CA PRO A 36 14.09 4.95 -7.58
C PRO A 36 15.29 4.59 -6.68
N GLY A 37 15.55 3.30 -6.42
CA GLY A 37 16.59 2.83 -5.52
C GLY A 37 16.26 3.19 -4.06
N ASP A 38 16.76 2.47 -3.10
CA ASP A 38 16.69 2.72 -1.65
C ASP A 38 15.36 3.34 -1.16
N VAL A 39 14.24 2.77 -1.62
CA VAL A 39 12.90 3.20 -1.21
C VAL A 39 12.54 2.52 0.09
N ILE A 40 12.56 3.27 1.19
CA ILE A 40 12.27 2.76 2.54
C ILE A 40 10.92 2.03 2.65
N SER A 41 9.97 2.31 1.77
CA SER A 41 8.69 1.60 1.72
C SER A 41 8.78 0.20 1.11
N ALA A 42 9.88 -0.14 0.42
CA ALA A 42 10.12 -1.47 -0.12
C ALA A 42 10.92 -2.38 0.85
N GLU A 43 11.68 -1.82 1.79
CA GLU A 43 12.52 -2.57 2.74
C GLU A 43 11.74 -3.65 3.51
N PRO A 44 10.51 -3.42 4.00
CA PRO A 44 9.76 -4.46 4.70
C PRO A 44 9.54 -5.73 3.88
N ALA A 45 9.40 -5.59 2.54
CA ALA A 45 9.20 -6.76 1.67
C ALA A 45 10.43 -7.68 1.63
N TYR A 46 11.64 -7.09 1.64
CA TYR A 46 12.88 -7.86 1.72
C TYR A 46 13.02 -8.57 3.07
N ALA A 47 12.76 -7.85 4.16
CA ALA A 47 12.86 -8.43 5.51
C ALA A 47 11.82 -9.54 5.74
N LEU A 48 10.58 -9.39 5.23
CA LEU A 48 9.57 -10.44 5.28
C LEU A 48 9.91 -11.63 4.38
N TRP A 49 10.54 -11.36 3.22
CA TRP A 49 11.06 -12.42 2.37
C TRP A 49 12.08 -13.29 3.10
N ASP A 50 13.05 -12.68 3.79
CA ASP A 50 14.05 -13.40 4.57
C ASP A 50 13.41 -14.25 5.68
N LEU A 51 12.43 -13.71 6.41
CA LEU A 51 11.65 -14.47 7.39
C LEU A 51 10.90 -15.65 6.72
N SER A 52 10.37 -15.45 5.53
CA SER A 52 9.64 -16.50 4.77
C SER A 52 10.57 -17.66 4.38
N ARG A 53 11.84 -17.37 4.04
CA ARG A 53 12.83 -18.42 3.70
C ARG A 53 13.20 -19.25 4.92
N ILE A 54 13.26 -18.63 6.10
CA ILE A 54 13.46 -19.38 7.36
C ILE A 54 12.29 -20.34 7.59
N VAL A 55 11.05 -19.87 7.45
CA VAL A 55 9.88 -20.74 7.60
C VAL A 55 9.89 -21.88 6.58
N ARG A 56 10.17 -21.59 5.30
CA ARG A 56 10.23 -22.59 4.23
C ARG A 56 11.29 -23.66 4.46
N SER A 57 12.42 -23.33 5.08
CA SER A 57 13.53 -24.24 5.31
C SER A 57 13.39 -25.07 6.60
N ASP A 58 12.44 -24.77 7.47
CA ASP A 58 12.21 -25.46 8.75
C ASP A 58 10.84 -26.15 8.74
N THR A 59 10.85 -27.50 8.75
CA THR A 59 9.62 -28.30 8.69
C THR A 59 8.69 -28.06 9.89
N ALA A 60 9.22 -27.81 11.08
CA ALA A 60 8.40 -27.57 12.26
C ALA A 60 7.72 -26.19 12.20
N LEU A 61 8.46 -25.15 11.75
CA LEU A 61 7.89 -23.84 11.46
C LEU A 61 6.83 -23.91 10.35
N THR A 62 7.14 -24.61 9.24
CA THR A 62 6.19 -24.81 8.15
C THR A 62 4.89 -25.43 8.68
N SER A 63 4.98 -26.51 9.48
CA SER A 63 3.79 -27.17 10.05
C SER A 63 3.01 -26.24 10.99
N LEU A 64 3.70 -25.37 11.73
CA LEU A 64 3.03 -24.38 12.57
C LEU A 64 2.28 -23.34 11.75
N PHE A 65 2.86 -22.82 10.68
CA PHE A 65 2.20 -21.89 9.75
C PHE A 65 1.02 -22.55 9.02
N ASP A 66 1.13 -23.83 8.63
CA ASP A 66 0.05 -24.59 7.99
C ASP A 66 -1.16 -24.77 8.94
N SER A 67 -0.96 -24.73 10.26
CA SER A 67 -2.05 -24.76 11.24
C SER A 67 -2.84 -23.46 11.34
N GLY A 68 -2.36 -22.38 10.72
CA GLY A 68 -2.98 -21.06 10.65
C GLY A 68 -2.24 -19.97 11.41
N ILE A 69 -2.48 -18.73 11.00
CA ILE A 69 -1.78 -17.54 11.53
C ILE A 69 -2.44 -16.97 12.79
N ALA A 70 -3.76 -17.18 12.96
CA ALA A 70 -4.48 -16.64 14.10
C ALA A 70 -3.90 -17.18 15.43
N GLY A 71 -3.41 -16.26 16.29
CA GLY A 71 -2.85 -16.62 17.60
C GLY A 71 -1.52 -17.40 17.53
N ILE A 72 -0.79 -17.36 16.42
CA ILE A 72 0.47 -18.09 16.22
C ILE A 72 1.62 -17.55 17.13
N VAL A 73 1.58 -16.26 17.50
CA VAL A 73 2.70 -15.57 18.18
C VAL A 73 3.11 -16.23 19.50
N PRO A 74 2.20 -16.63 20.40
CA PRO A 74 2.57 -17.37 21.61
C PRO A 74 3.27 -18.68 21.33
N ALA A 75 2.82 -19.45 20.35
CA ALA A 75 3.44 -20.70 19.95
C ALA A 75 4.85 -20.50 19.35
N LEU A 76 5.04 -19.42 18.56
CA LEU A 76 6.37 -19.03 18.05
C LEU A 76 7.32 -18.71 19.21
N LYS A 77 6.85 -17.95 20.20
CA LYS A 77 7.66 -17.59 21.38
C LYS A 77 8.10 -18.82 22.18
N GLU A 78 7.20 -19.77 22.37
CA GLU A 78 7.44 -20.98 23.18
C GLU A 78 8.28 -22.02 22.44
N LYS A 79 7.92 -22.32 21.18
CA LYS A 79 8.46 -23.47 20.43
C LYS A 79 9.57 -23.10 19.45
N HIS A 80 9.61 -21.85 18.97
CA HIS A 80 10.56 -21.36 17.97
C HIS A 80 11.17 -20.01 18.40
N PRO A 81 11.88 -19.94 19.55
CA PRO A 81 12.37 -18.68 20.13
C PRO A 81 13.32 -17.91 19.21
N GLU A 82 14.12 -18.60 18.39
CA GLU A 82 15.03 -17.95 17.43
C GLU A 82 14.26 -17.22 16.32
N PHE A 83 13.22 -17.84 15.76
CA PHE A 83 12.36 -17.18 14.78
C PHE A 83 11.60 -16.02 15.43
N HIS A 84 11.05 -16.23 16.63
CA HIS A 84 10.38 -15.18 17.37
C HIS A 84 11.33 -13.98 17.63
N GLN A 85 12.61 -14.22 17.95
CA GLN A 85 13.59 -13.14 18.11
C GLN A 85 13.79 -12.35 16.81
N LYS A 86 13.88 -13.02 15.66
CA LYS A 86 13.97 -12.36 14.35
C LYS A 86 12.71 -11.56 14.03
N LEU A 87 11.53 -12.12 14.33
CA LEU A 87 10.26 -11.38 14.23
C LEU A 87 10.26 -10.12 15.10
N GLN A 88 10.79 -10.19 16.34
CA GLN A 88 10.89 -9.02 17.21
C GLN A 88 11.87 -7.95 16.66
N VAL A 89 12.95 -8.36 15.96
CA VAL A 89 13.82 -7.42 15.25
C VAL A 89 13.05 -6.72 14.13
N PHE A 90 12.33 -7.48 13.30
CA PHE A 90 11.48 -6.97 12.24
C PHE A 90 10.43 -5.97 12.78
N LEU A 91 9.73 -6.32 13.85
CA LEU A 91 8.70 -5.47 14.45
C LEU A 91 9.27 -4.18 15.05
N ARG A 92 10.49 -4.19 15.62
CA ARG A 92 11.14 -2.96 16.08
C ARG A 92 11.49 -2.01 14.95
N GLU A 93 11.83 -2.55 13.78
CA GLU A 93 12.23 -1.75 12.61
C GLU A 93 11.03 -1.28 11.80
N PHE A 94 10.05 -2.16 11.56
CA PHE A 94 8.93 -1.95 10.65
C PHE A 94 7.56 -2.03 11.33
N GLY A 95 7.47 -2.28 12.63
CA GLY A 95 6.21 -2.47 13.36
C GLY A 95 5.26 -1.29 13.28
N TYR A 96 5.77 -0.09 13.01
CA TYR A 96 4.96 1.11 12.80
C TYR A 96 4.11 1.07 11.53
N ARG A 97 4.43 0.17 10.57
CA ARG A 97 3.63 -0.05 9.37
C ARG A 97 2.33 -0.77 9.69
N GLY A 98 1.35 -0.63 8.83
CA GLY A 98 0.06 -1.32 8.96
C GLY A 98 -0.96 -0.80 7.95
N PRO A 99 -2.10 -1.48 7.80
CA PRO A 99 -3.17 -1.02 6.92
C PRO A 99 -3.69 0.35 7.39
N SER A 100 -4.00 1.23 6.44
CA SER A 100 -4.48 2.58 6.76
C SER A 100 -3.57 3.33 7.74
N GLU A 101 -2.25 3.28 7.53
CA GLU A 101 -1.22 3.70 8.50
C GLU A 101 -1.37 5.15 8.99
N TRP A 102 -2.08 6.03 8.25
CA TRP A 102 -2.42 7.39 8.66
C TRP A 102 -3.58 7.47 9.65
N ASP A 103 -4.41 6.44 9.74
CA ASP A 103 -5.47 6.35 10.72
C ASP A 103 -4.91 5.90 12.07
N LEU A 104 -4.99 6.76 13.07
CA LEU A 104 -4.53 6.45 14.42
C LEU A 104 -5.25 5.24 15.02
N GLY A 105 -6.52 5.04 14.65
CA GLY A 105 -7.34 3.91 15.08
C GLY A 105 -7.09 2.60 14.32
N ALA A 106 -6.31 2.57 13.25
CA ALA A 106 -5.98 1.34 12.52
C ALA A 106 -4.95 0.47 13.29
N ASP A 107 -4.86 -0.82 12.95
CA ASP A 107 -3.79 -1.68 13.47
C ASP A 107 -2.46 -1.38 12.79
N SER A 108 -1.38 -1.49 13.55
CA SER A 108 -0.03 -1.60 13.01
C SER A 108 0.50 -3.02 13.15
N TRP A 109 1.61 -3.33 12.49
CA TRP A 109 2.25 -4.64 12.64
C TRP A 109 2.76 -4.89 14.07
N GLU A 110 3.10 -3.82 14.80
CA GLU A 110 3.46 -3.91 16.22
C GLU A 110 2.25 -4.28 17.08
N THR A 111 1.08 -3.70 16.81
CA THR A 111 -0.14 -3.96 17.59
C THR A 111 -0.83 -5.26 17.18
N ARG A 112 -0.56 -5.76 15.96
CA ARG A 112 -1.13 -6.99 15.41
C ARG A 112 -0.11 -7.75 14.55
N PRO A 113 0.83 -8.47 15.17
CA PRO A 113 1.91 -9.19 14.47
C PRO A 113 1.44 -10.28 13.50
N GLU A 114 0.22 -10.75 13.61
CA GLU A 114 -0.39 -11.70 12.68
C GLU A 114 -0.49 -11.12 11.25
N LEU A 115 -0.61 -9.81 11.09
CA LEU A 115 -0.67 -9.17 9.75
C LEU A 115 0.61 -9.44 8.94
N PRO A 116 1.81 -9.10 9.40
CA PRO A 116 3.03 -9.41 8.64
C PRO A 116 3.32 -10.92 8.59
N LEU A 117 2.90 -11.72 9.56
CA LEU A 117 3.04 -13.18 9.51
C LEU A 117 2.17 -13.81 8.42
N GLY A 118 0.99 -13.25 8.14
CA GLY A 118 0.18 -13.64 6.99
C GLY A 118 0.88 -13.39 5.65
N LEU A 119 1.67 -12.31 5.55
CA LEU A 119 2.50 -12.02 4.38
C LEU A 119 3.68 -13.01 4.25
N VAL A 120 4.35 -13.33 5.36
CA VAL A 120 5.38 -14.37 5.42
C VAL A 120 4.82 -15.71 4.93
N ASP A 121 3.60 -16.06 5.35
CA ASP A 121 2.92 -17.28 4.92
C ASP A 121 2.71 -17.36 3.40
N ARG A 122 2.36 -16.27 2.76
CA ARG A 122 2.21 -16.21 1.29
C ARG A 122 3.58 -16.24 0.59
N MET A 123 4.55 -15.47 1.09
CA MET A 123 5.89 -15.41 0.49
C MET A 123 6.64 -16.75 0.58
N ARG A 124 6.45 -17.57 1.62
CA ARG A 124 7.12 -18.88 1.72
C ARG A 124 6.71 -19.87 0.63
N GLN A 125 5.58 -19.61 -0.05
CA GLN A 125 5.09 -20.43 -1.15
C GLN A 125 5.75 -20.08 -2.50
N LEU A 126 6.39 -18.91 -2.59
CA LEU A 126 7.06 -18.44 -3.80
C LEU A 126 8.44 -19.11 -3.96
N ASP A 127 8.86 -19.31 -5.22
CA ASP A 127 10.21 -19.77 -5.52
C ASP A 127 11.24 -18.65 -5.41
N ASP A 128 12.52 -18.99 -5.26
CA ASP A 128 13.58 -18.03 -4.98
C ASP A 128 13.82 -17.03 -6.14
N GLU A 129 13.49 -17.42 -7.37
CA GLU A 129 13.50 -16.57 -8.55
C GLU A 129 12.49 -15.41 -8.46
N GLN A 130 11.44 -15.58 -7.65
CA GLN A 130 10.41 -14.56 -7.45
C GLN A 130 10.76 -13.60 -6.29
N SER A 131 12.01 -13.64 -5.80
CA SER A 131 12.43 -12.77 -4.71
C SER A 131 12.29 -11.28 -5.07
N PRO A 132 12.00 -10.39 -4.10
CA PRO A 132 12.00 -8.95 -4.33
C PRO A 132 13.32 -8.45 -4.93
N ALA A 133 14.45 -9.06 -4.56
CA ALA A 133 15.77 -8.70 -5.08
C ALA A 133 15.93 -9.06 -6.56
N THR A 134 15.49 -10.26 -6.97
CA THR A 134 15.52 -10.71 -8.37
C THR A 134 14.65 -9.79 -9.22
N ARG A 135 13.40 -9.59 -8.82
CA ARG A 135 12.45 -8.71 -9.52
C ARG A 135 12.98 -7.29 -9.69
N ARG A 136 13.56 -6.72 -8.64
CA ARG A 136 14.19 -5.40 -8.70
C ARG A 136 15.35 -5.36 -9.69
N SER A 137 16.20 -6.39 -9.70
CA SER A 137 17.32 -6.49 -10.63
C SER A 137 16.85 -6.51 -12.10
N GLU A 138 15.80 -7.29 -12.38
CA GLU A 138 15.18 -7.37 -13.70
C GLU A 138 14.54 -6.05 -14.11
N ALA A 139 13.79 -5.40 -13.21
CA ALA A 139 13.18 -4.10 -13.44
C ALA A 139 14.23 -3.01 -13.71
N THR A 140 15.35 -3.04 -12.98
CA THR A 140 16.48 -2.12 -13.19
C THR A 140 17.09 -2.34 -14.57
N ALA A 141 17.38 -3.59 -14.95
CA ALA A 141 17.95 -3.90 -16.25
C ALA A 141 17.02 -3.48 -17.42
N ALA A 142 15.71 -3.70 -17.28
CA ALA A 142 14.73 -3.26 -18.28
C ALA A 142 14.68 -1.72 -18.39
N SER A 143 14.69 -1.01 -17.25
CA SER A 143 14.73 0.45 -17.23
C SER A 143 16.02 0.99 -17.87
N ASP A 144 17.18 0.39 -17.58
CA ASP A 144 18.47 0.81 -18.14
C ASP A 144 18.50 0.66 -19.66
N GLN A 145 17.83 -0.37 -20.20
CA GLN A 145 17.71 -0.53 -21.67
C GLN A 145 16.89 0.60 -22.29
N VAL A 146 15.76 0.99 -21.68
CA VAL A 146 14.94 2.10 -22.16
C VAL A 146 15.72 3.42 -22.08
N ILE A 147 16.41 3.66 -20.97
CA ILE A 147 17.25 4.84 -20.77
C ILE A 147 18.36 4.90 -21.82
N ALA A 148 19.04 3.78 -22.09
CA ALA A 148 20.10 3.72 -23.10
C ALA A 148 19.56 4.06 -24.50
N GLY A 149 18.36 3.59 -24.86
CA GLY A 149 17.69 3.94 -26.11
C GLY A 149 17.42 5.45 -26.25
N VAL A 150 16.91 6.07 -25.19
CA VAL A 150 16.66 7.52 -25.16
C VAL A 150 17.96 8.31 -25.21
N VAL A 151 18.99 7.92 -24.45
CA VAL A 151 20.31 8.56 -24.50
C VAL A 151 20.90 8.49 -25.92
N ALA A 152 20.77 7.35 -26.61
CA ALA A 152 21.23 7.21 -27.98
C ALA A 152 20.46 8.11 -28.95
N SER A 153 19.14 8.27 -28.76
CA SER A 153 18.32 9.16 -29.62
C SER A 153 18.64 10.65 -29.41
N LEU A 154 19.17 11.02 -28.25
CA LEU A 154 19.61 12.39 -27.94
C LEU A 154 21.11 12.63 -28.23
N ALA A 155 21.80 11.66 -28.85
CA ALA A 155 23.24 11.78 -29.13
C ALA A 155 23.55 13.03 -29.96
N GLY A 156 24.55 13.81 -29.53
CA GLY A 156 24.91 15.09 -30.13
C GLY A 156 24.15 16.32 -29.62
N ASN A 157 23.16 16.12 -28.71
CA ASN A 157 22.47 17.21 -28.02
C ASN A 157 22.84 17.17 -26.52
N GLU A 158 23.98 17.74 -26.16
CA GLU A 158 24.52 17.74 -24.80
C GLU A 158 23.59 18.45 -23.79
N GLU A 159 22.86 19.47 -24.23
CA GLU A 159 21.91 20.20 -23.39
C GLU A 159 20.73 19.30 -23.02
N ALA A 160 20.14 18.60 -23.98
CA ALA A 160 19.04 17.65 -23.71
C ALA A 160 19.51 16.48 -22.84
N LEU A 161 20.70 15.93 -23.07
CA LEU A 161 21.29 14.87 -22.24
C LEU A 161 21.54 15.35 -20.80
N GLY A 162 22.03 16.57 -20.61
CA GLY A 162 22.20 17.19 -19.29
C GLY A 162 20.87 17.35 -18.57
N THR A 163 19.85 17.84 -19.27
CA THR A 163 18.49 18.02 -18.75
C THR A 163 17.85 16.68 -18.39
N LEU A 164 17.99 15.64 -19.23
CA LEU A 164 17.51 14.29 -18.94
C LEU A 164 18.12 13.75 -17.64
N ARG A 165 19.45 13.79 -17.52
CA ARG A 165 20.17 13.30 -16.32
C ARG A 165 19.71 14.04 -15.05
N MET A 166 19.65 15.38 -15.11
CA MET A 166 19.20 16.21 -14.00
C MET A 166 17.75 15.85 -13.58
N GLY A 167 16.86 15.65 -14.55
CA GLY A 167 15.47 15.26 -14.30
C GLY A 167 15.38 13.89 -13.62
N MET A 168 16.14 12.90 -14.08
CA MET A 168 16.19 11.56 -13.51
C MET A 168 16.73 11.58 -12.06
N ASP A 169 17.86 12.25 -11.82
CA ASP A 169 18.47 12.35 -10.50
C ASP A 169 17.54 13.07 -9.51
N SER A 170 16.91 14.16 -9.97
CA SER A 170 15.92 14.89 -9.17
C SER A 170 14.73 14.01 -8.81
N ALA A 171 14.13 13.32 -9.79
CA ALA A 171 12.97 12.45 -9.57
C ALA A 171 13.28 11.35 -8.54
N ARG A 172 14.40 10.63 -8.69
CA ARG A 172 14.82 9.56 -7.78
C ARG A 172 15.05 10.08 -6.36
N ARG A 173 15.81 11.15 -6.22
CA ARG A 173 16.15 11.73 -4.93
C ARG A 173 14.92 12.20 -4.16
N PHE A 174 14.03 12.95 -4.81
CA PHE A 174 12.85 13.48 -4.16
C PHE A 174 11.77 12.43 -3.90
N ALA A 175 11.68 11.37 -4.72
CA ALA A 175 10.84 10.22 -4.42
C ALA A 175 11.31 9.52 -3.13
N GLY A 176 12.61 9.26 -2.97
CA GLY A 176 13.17 8.69 -1.74
C GLY A 176 12.93 9.58 -0.50
N TRP A 177 13.15 10.89 -0.62
CA TRP A 177 12.91 11.81 0.51
C TRP A 177 11.44 11.92 0.90
N ARG A 178 10.52 11.86 -0.08
CA ARG A 178 9.09 11.82 0.18
C ARG A 178 8.72 10.59 1.01
N GLU A 179 9.18 9.40 0.60
CA GLU A 179 8.90 8.16 1.32
C GLU A 179 9.52 8.14 2.73
N MET A 180 10.73 8.67 2.89
CA MET A 180 11.38 8.83 4.20
C MET A 180 10.61 9.81 5.11
N GLY A 181 10.17 10.95 4.57
CA GLY A 181 9.37 11.93 5.31
C GLY A 181 8.06 11.33 5.78
N LYS A 182 7.35 10.63 4.89
CA LYS A 182 6.13 9.87 5.21
C LYS A 182 6.38 8.86 6.32
N SER A 183 7.41 8.02 6.18
CA SER A 183 7.75 7.00 7.18
C SER A 183 8.00 7.59 8.58
N ASN A 184 8.67 8.73 8.66
CA ASN A 184 8.91 9.40 9.94
C ASN A 184 7.61 9.92 10.57
N CYS A 185 6.67 10.44 9.77
CA CYS A 185 5.34 10.82 10.27
C CYS A 185 4.60 9.61 10.84
N ILE A 186 4.61 8.49 10.12
CA ILE A 186 3.92 7.26 10.57
C ILE A 186 4.55 6.68 11.85
N LYS A 187 5.87 6.76 12.01
CA LYS A 187 6.52 6.38 13.28
C LYS A 187 5.95 7.16 14.46
N VAL A 188 5.80 8.48 14.33
CA VAL A 188 5.20 9.33 15.38
C VAL A 188 3.73 8.95 15.64
N ILE A 189 2.96 8.71 14.58
CA ILE A 189 1.56 8.26 14.70
C ILE A 189 1.50 6.92 15.44
N ASN A 190 2.42 5.99 15.16
CA ASN A 190 2.45 4.68 15.80
C ASN A 190 2.76 4.77 17.30
N GLU A 191 3.69 5.63 17.71
CA GLU A 191 3.96 5.85 19.14
C GLU A 191 2.69 6.34 19.88
N ALA A 192 1.96 7.27 19.28
CA ALA A 192 0.68 7.73 19.84
C ALA A 192 -0.36 6.60 19.84
N ARG A 193 -0.42 5.78 18.79
CA ARG A 193 -1.33 4.61 18.70
C ARG A 193 -1.11 3.63 19.82
N VAL A 194 0.14 3.22 20.03
CA VAL A 194 0.50 2.25 21.10
C VAL A 194 0.14 2.79 22.48
N ALA A 195 0.45 4.07 22.75
CA ALA A 195 0.10 4.70 24.01
C ALA A 195 -1.42 4.78 24.25
N LEU A 196 -2.18 5.15 23.21
CA LEU A 196 -3.65 5.23 23.30
C LEU A 196 -4.30 3.85 23.45
N ILE A 197 -3.80 2.81 22.79
CA ILE A 197 -4.28 1.44 22.97
C ILE A 197 -4.07 1.00 24.43
N GLU A 198 -2.91 1.30 25.02
CA GLU A 198 -2.64 0.98 26.42
C GLU A 198 -3.59 1.74 27.37
N MET A 199 -3.82 3.03 27.12
CA MET A 199 -4.82 3.80 27.86
C MET A 199 -6.23 3.20 27.72
N GLY A 200 -6.62 2.85 26.50
CA GLY A 200 -7.91 2.19 26.23
C GLY A 200 -8.05 0.84 26.94
N ARG A 201 -6.97 0.04 27.03
CA ARG A 201 -6.97 -1.22 27.80
C ARG A 201 -7.20 -0.99 29.29
N ARG A 202 -6.61 0.03 29.89
CA ARG A 202 -6.83 0.39 31.30
C ARG A 202 -8.28 0.81 31.51
N LEU A 203 -8.80 1.72 30.71
CA LEU A 203 -10.19 2.17 30.79
C LEU A 203 -11.20 1.03 30.58
N ASN A 204 -10.89 0.08 29.70
CA ASN A 204 -11.70 -1.13 29.54
C ASN A 204 -11.63 -2.03 30.78
N SER A 205 -10.45 -2.24 31.37
CA SER A 205 -10.31 -3.07 32.60
C SER A 205 -11.00 -2.45 33.83
N GLU A 206 -11.14 -1.12 33.86
CA GLU A 206 -11.84 -0.35 34.89
C GLU A 206 -13.35 -0.26 34.63
N GLY A 207 -13.83 -0.78 33.47
CA GLY A 207 -15.26 -0.84 33.13
C GLY A 207 -15.83 0.43 32.49
N HIS A 208 -14.98 1.42 32.16
CA HIS A 208 -15.40 2.64 31.46
C HIS A 208 -15.65 2.41 29.97
N PHE A 209 -14.91 1.50 29.34
CA PHE A 209 -15.07 1.11 27.94
C PHE A 209 -15.50 -0.34 27.79
N SER A 210 -16.23 -0.67 26.72
CA SER A 210 -16.59 -2.04 26.37
C SER A 210 -15.46 -2.78 25.64
N HIS A 211 -14.56 -2.04 25.01
CA HIS A 211 -13.32 -2.56 24.38
C HIS A 211 -12.26 -1.46 24.26
N PRO A 212 -10.97 -1.82 24.22
CA PRO A 212 -9.87 -0.84 24.26
C PRO A 212 -9.89 0.21 23.15
N ARG A 213 -10.39 -0.14 21.96
CA ARG A 213 -10.34 0.73 20.78
C ARG A 213 -11.33 1.90 20.83
N GLN A 214 -12.26 1.93 21.81
CA GLN A 214 -13.14 3.08 22.02
C GLN A 214 -12.36 4.37 22.31
N ILE A 215 -11.11 4.26 22.78
CA ILE A 215 -10.21 5.41 22.99
C ILE A 215 -10.05 6.28 21.73
N PHE A 216 -10.09 5.68 20.53
CA PHE A 216 -9.93 6.41 19.28
C PHE A 216 -11.14 7.27 18.89
N MET A 217 -12.23 7.16 19.62
CA MET A 217 -13.39 8.05 19.51
C MET A 217 -13.29 9.26 20.45
N ALA A 218 -12.26 9.35 21.28
CA ALA A 218 -12.00 10.51 22.11
C ALA A 218 -11.45 11.67 21.26
N LEU A 219 -11.84 12.88 21.61
CA LEU A 219 -11.24 14.11 21.10
C LEU A 219 -10.00 14.45 21.92
N ASP A 220 -9.04 15.14 21.31
CA ASP A 220 -7.80 15.58 21.96
C ASP A 220 -8.07 16.29 23.30
N GLY A 221 -9.01 17.24 23.32
CA GLY A 221 -9.38 17.97 24.55
C GLY A 221 -10.13 17.14 25.61
N GLU A 222 -10.42 15.87 25.35
CA GLU A 222 -11.05 14.94 26.32
C GLU A 222 -10.04 14.01 27.00
N LEU A 223 -8.81 13.90 26.48
CA LEU A 223 -7.82 12.94 26.98
C LEU A 223 -7.48 13.17 28.45
N ASP A 224 -7.27 14.43 28.87
CA ASP A 224 -7.03 14.75 30.29
C ASP A 224 -8.21 14.37 31.18
N ARG A 225 -9.45 14.57 30.69
CA ARG A 225 -10.67 14.19 31.41
C ARG A 225 -10.84 12.69 31.51
N LEU A 226 -10.45 11.94 30.48
CA LEU A 226 -10.45 10.49 30.52
C LEU A 226 -9.52 9.93 31.60
N VAL A 227 -8.40 10.61 31.88
CA VAL A 227 -7.49 10.22 32.97
C VAL A 227 -8.02 10.60 34.35
N LEU A 228 -8.61 11.80 34.47
CA LEU A 228 -8.96 12.36 35.77
C LEU A 228 -10.41 12.06 36.21
N GLN A 229 -11.33 12.03 35.25
CA GLN A 229 -12.79 11.92 35.49
C GLN A 229 -13.46 11.23 34.29
N PRO A 230 -13.16 9.94 34.00
CA PRO A 230 -13.59 9.24 32.79
C PRO A 230 -15.10 9.26 32.58
N ASP A 231 -15.90 9.16 33.67
CA ASP A 231 -17.36 9.11 33.61
C ASP A 231 -17.98 10.34 32.93
N LEU A 232 -17.28 11.49 32.94
CA LEU A 232 -17.79 12.72 32.33
C LEU A 232 -17.79 12.69 30.78
N VAL A 233 -16.98 11.85 30.19
CA VAL A 233 -16.76 11.84 28.71
C VAL A 233 -17.07 10.49 28.06
N THR A 234 -17.12 9.41 28.83
CA THR A 234 -17.30 8.04 28.31
C THR A 234 -18.58 7.90 27.47
N ALA A 235 -19.72 8.43 27.95
CA ALA A 235 -20.99 8.34 27.22
C ALA A 235 -20.90 9.01 25.80
N ALA A 236 -20.24 10.17 25.71
CA ALA A 236 -20.06 10.87 24.44
C ALA A 236 -19.12 10.10 23.47
N ILE A 237 -18.11 9.44 24.02
CA ILE A 237 -17.18 8.61 23.25
C ILE A 237 -17.90 7.37 22.67
N ILE A 238 -18.71 6.70 23.48
CA ILE A 238 -19.52 5.55 23.04
C ILE A 238 -20.52 5.96 21.96
N GLN A 239 -21.18 7.11 22.14
CA GLN A 239 -22.11 7.62 21.12
C GLN A 239 -21.38 7.92 19.80
N ARG A 240 -20.21 8.53 19.87
CA ARG A 240 -19.40 8.81 18.66
C ARG A 240 -18.98 7.55 17.91
N GLU A 241 -18.72 6.46 18.62
CA GLU A 241 -18.46 5.17 17.97
C GLU A 241 -19.68 4.66 17.20
N ALA A 242 -20.87 4.79 17.78
CA ALA A 242 -22.11 4.42 17.11
C ALA A 242 -22.36 5.28 15.87
N ASP A 243 -22.18 6.60 15.98
CA ASP A 243 -22.31 7.55 14.88
C ASP A 243 -21.28 7.25 13.77
N TRP A 244 -20.03 6.97 14.15
CA TRP A 244 -18.96 6.63 13.19
C TRP A 244 -19.29 5.36 12.40
N LYS A 245 -19.82 4.33 13.05
CA LYS A 245 -20.27 3.08 12.39
C LYS A 245 -21.43 3.34 11.42
N GLU A 246 -22.36 4.22 11.78
CA GLU A 246 -23.48 4.61 10.92
C GLU A 246 -22.98 5.37 9.66
N TYR A 247 -21.92 6.21 9.82
CA TYR A 247 -21.40 7.05 8.75
C TYR A 247 -20.44 6.32 7.82
N ALA A 248 -19.94 5.15 8.20
CA ALA A 248 -18.97 4.37 7.40
C ALA A 248 -19.49 4.01 6.00
N ASP A 249 -20.81 3.88 5.84
CA ASP A 249 -21.47 3.53 4.58
C ASP A 249 -21.94 4.75 3.76
N LEU A 250 -21.59 5.97 4.15
CA LEU A 250 -22.02 7.16 3.44
C LEU A 250 -21.09 7.50 2.26
N ASP A 251 -21.67 7.92 1.14
CA ASP A 251 -20.94 8.43 -0.03
C ASP A 251 -20.46 9.86 0.26
N ILE A 252 -19.26 9.96 0.81
CA ILE A 252 -18.63 11.23 1.16
C ILE A 252 -17.76 11.68 -0.03
N PRO A 253 -17.87 12.96 -0.48
CA PRO A 253 -17.00 13.47 -1.53
C PRO A 253 -15.51 13.33 -1.17
N LEU A 254 -14.72 12.83 -2.11
CA LEU A 254 -13.26 12.70 -1.95
C LEU A 254 -12.59 14.07 -1.69
N PHE A 255 -13.12 15.15 -2.28
CA PHE A 255 -12.64 16.50 -2.09
C PHE A 255 -13.70 17.36 -1.41
N LEU A 256 -13.35 18.00 -0.31
CA LEU A 256 -14.17 18.98 0.39
C LEU A 256 -13.66 20.39 0.07
N ASP A 257 -14.48 21.17 -0.64
CA ASP A 257 -14.20 22.59 -0.90
C ASP A 257 -14.91 23.43 0.17
N SER A 258 -14.14 24.18 0.96
CA SER A 258 -14.70 25.06 2.01
C SER A 258 -15.58 26.19 1.47
N ARG A 259 -15.52 26.46 0.17
CA ARG A 259 -16.36 27.45 -0.53
C ARG A 259 -17.72 26.91 -0.92
N VAL A 260 -17.91 25.60 -0.91
CA VAL A 260 -19.17 24.94 -1.21
C VAL A 260 -19.92 24.68 0.11
N PRO A 261 -21.22 24.99 0.19
CA PRO A 261 -22.02 24.65 1.37
C PRO A 261 -21.92 23.17 1.72
N ARG A 262 -21.69 22.87 2.99
CA ARG A 262 -21.62 21.48 3.46
C ARG A 262 -22.99 20.83 3.37
N VAL A 263 -23.04 19.64 2.81
CA VAL A 263 -24.25 18.81 2.81
C VAL A 263 -24.41 18.22 4.22
N PRO A 264 -25.58 18.40 4.89
CA PRO A 264 -25.85 17.74 6.15
C PRO A 264 -25.74 16.22 6.04
N VAL A 265 -25.20 15.54 7.06
CA VAL A 265 -25.01 14.08 7.05
C VAL A 265 -26.32 13.35 6.72
N ALA A 266 -27.45 13.78 7.24
CA ALA A 266 -28.77 13.21 6.96
C ALA A 266 -29.19 13.26 5.46
N GLN A 267 -28.53 14.06 4.64
CA GLN A 267 -28.79 14.19 3.19
C GLN A 267 -27.73 13.44 2.34
N LEU A 268 -26.69 12.90 2.96
CA LEU A 268 -25.72 12.07 2.25
C LEU A 268 -26.36 10.74 1.84
N LYS A 269 -26.04 10.31 0.63
CA LYS A 269 -26.48 9.00 0.13
C LYS A 269 -25.60 7.90 0.74
N ARG A 270 -26.13 6.69 0.85
CA ARG A 270 -25.30 5.52 1.14
C ARG A 270 -24.46 5.16 -0.07
N LEU A 271 -23.27 4.62 0.17
CA LEU A 271 -22.44 4.03 -0.86
C LEU A 271 -23.26 2.97 -1.61
N SER A 272 -23.41 3.13 -2.91
CA SER A 272 -24.13 2.22 -3.77
C SER A 272 -23.16 1.61 -4.77
N SER A 273 -23.17 0.30 -4.88
CA SER A 273 -22.47 -0.43 -5.94
C SER A 273 -23.06 -0.18 -7.32
N GLU A 274 -24.31 0.35 -7.40
CA GLU A 274 -24.99 0.68 -8.67
C GLU A 274 -24.33 1.82 -9.47
N LYS A 275 -23.38 2.55 -8.88
CA LYS A 275 -22.65 3.63 -9.55
C LYS A 275 -21.77 3.14 -10.71
N PHE A 276 -21.38 1.88 -10.69
CA PHE A 276 -20.44 1.29 -11.65
C PHE A 276 -21.06 0.07 -12.34
N THR A 277 -20.93 0.01 -13.67
CA THR A 277 -21.29 -1.17 -14.44
C THR A 277 -20.15 -2.19 -14.36
N VAL A 278 -20.48 -3.43 -14.06
CA VAL A 278 -19.53 -4.55 -14.06
C VAL A 278 -19.10 -4.82 -15.50
N ALA A 279 -17.80 -4.94 -15.73
CA ALA A 279 -17.23 -5.16 -17.04
C ALA A 279 -17.52 -6.59 -17.55
N SER A 280 -17.73 -6.69 -18.86
CA SER A 280 -18.05 -7.93 -19.56
C SER A 280 -16.78 -8.61 -20.09
N VAL A 281 -16.88 -9.91 -20.41
CA VAL A 281 -15.79 -10.64 -21.09
C VAL A 281 -15.42 -9.96 -22.41
N GLY A 282 -14.13 -9.76 -22.65
CA GLY A 282 -13.57 -9.08 -23.81
C GLY A 282 -13.53 -7.55 -23.66
N GLU A 283 -14.12 -7.00 -22.60
CA GLU A 283 -14.07 -5.56 -22.34
C GLU A 283 -12.70 -5.14 -21.82
N THR A 284 -12.18 -4.03 -22.32
CA THR A 284 -10.91 -3.45 -21.89
C THR A 284 -11.16 -2.12 -21.19
N LEU A 285 -10.78 -2.05 -19.92
CA LEU A 285 -10.82 -0.84 -19.10
C LEU A 285 -9.47 -0.12 -19.26
N THR A 286 -9.52 1.22 -19.38
CA THR A 286 -8.31 2.04 -19.60
C THR A 286 -8.13 3.04 -18.47
N ALA A 287 -6.89 3.17 -18.00
CA ALA A 287 -6.48 4.14 -16.99
C ALA A 287 -4.98 4.50 -17.18
N ILE A 288 -4.27 4.86 -16.12
CA ILE A 288 -2.86 5.28 -16.21
C ILE A 288 -1.95 4.05 -16.14
N GLY A 289 -1.10 3.87 -17.17
CA GLY A 289 0.01 2.91 -17.13
C GLY A 289 1.06 3.35 -16.12
N ALA A 290 1.30 2.53 -15.10
CA ALA A 290 2.10 2.91 -13.94
C ALA A 290 3.48 2.25 -13.89
N ALA A 291 3.53 0.97 -14.23
CA ALA A 291 4.75 0.18 -14.35
C ALA A 291 4.57 -0.79 -15.51
N ALA A 292 5.53 -0.81 -16.42
CA ALA A 292 5.48 -1.61 -17.66
C ALA A 292 5.47 -3.12 -17.36
N GLY A 293 4.94 -3.87 -18.30
CA GLY A 293 4.82 -5.32 -18.26
C GLY A 293 3.39 -5.77 -18.53
N ILE A 294 3.23 -7.05 -18.88
CA ILE A 294 1.94 -7.68 -19.12
C ILE A 294 1.85 -8.92 -18.22
N ALA A 295 0.77 -9.04 -17.50
CA ALA A 295 0.50 -10.24 -16.72
C ALA A 295 -0.98 -10.59 -16.74
N THR A 296 -1.26 -11.90 -16.72
CA THR A 296 -2.60 -12.47 -16.65
C THR A 296 -2.74 -13.22 -15.33
N GLY A 297 -3.85 -13.04 -14.64
CA GLY A 297 -4.12 -13.72 -13.38
C GLY A 297 -5.56 -13.56 -12.93
N ARG A 298 -5.89 -14.20 -11.83
CA ARG A 298 -7.20 -14.10 -11.20
C ARG A 298 -7.33 -12.77 -10.45
N ALA A 299 -8.34 -11.99 -10.76
CA ALA A 299 -8.64 -10.74 -10.06
C ALA A 299 -9.05 -11.04 -8.61
N ARG A 300 -8.34 -10.43 -7.68
CA ARG A 300 -8.61 -10.53 -6.26
C ARG A 300 -8.81 -9.13 -5.68
N ILE A 301 -10.04 -8.85 -5.23
CA ILE A 301 -10.41 -7.56 -4.65
C ILE A 301 -10.02 -7.56 -3.18
N ILE A 302 -9.05 -6.74 -2.84
CA ILE A 302 -8.59 -6.53 -1.46
C ILE A 302 -8.86 -5.07 -1.11
N THR A 303 -9.72 -4.84 -0.15
CA THR A 303 -10.03 -3.49 0.36
C THR A 303 -9.29 -3.17 1.63
N ASP A 304 -8.83 -4.19 2.35
CA ASP A 304 -8.05 -4.10 3.59
C ASP A 304 -7.00 -5.22 3.61
N THR A 305 -5.77 -4.91 4.00
CA THR A 305 -4.70 -5.91 4.16
C THR A 305 -4.98 -6.97 5.23
N GLY A 306 -6.00 -6.80 6.05
CA GLY A 306 -6.52 -7.88 6.93
C GLY A 306 -7.18 -9.03 6.17
N GLN A 307 -7.53 -8.83 4.89
CA GLN A 307 -8.18 -9.85 4.01
C GLN A 307 -7.16 -10.70 3.22
N ILE A 308 -5.89 -10.60 3.54
CA ILE A 308 -4.78 -11.29 2.84
C ILE A 308 -4.98 -12.80 2.71
N ALA A 309 -5.71 -13.42 3.63
CA ALA A 309 -5.93 -14.88 3.61
C ALA A 309 -6.55 -15.41 2.30
N ALA A 310 -7.26 -14.57 1.55
CA ALA A 310 -7.86 -14.93 0.27
C ALA A 310 -6.93 -14.70 -0.93
N PHE A 311 -5.78 -14.05 -0.75
CA PHE A 311 -4.85 -13.69 -1.82
C PHE A 311 -3.82 -14.81 -2.03
N GLU A 312 -3.69 -15.30 -3.26
CA GLU A 312 -2.77 -16.38 -3.61
C GLU A 312 -1.66 -15.88 -4.56
N PRO A 313 -0.48 -16.55 -4.57
CA PRO A 313 0.56 -16.24 -5.53
C PRO A 313 0.06 -16.26 -6.98
N GLY A 314 0.34 -15.20 -7.74
CA GLY A 314 -0.09 -15.06 -9.13
C GLY A 314 -1.45 -14.39 -9.31
N ASP A 315 -2.19 -14.08 -8.25
CA ASP A 315 -3.39 -13.26 -8.35
C ASP A 315 -3.06 -11.83 -8.80
N VAL A 316 -4.01 -11.19 -9.47
CA VAL A 316 -3.97 -9.76 -9.77
C VAL A 316 -4.63 -9.01 -8.62
N LEU A 317 -3.86 -8.16 -7.97
CA LEU A 317 -4.34 -7.32 -6.86
C LEU A 317 -5.22 -6.19 -7.37
N ILE A 318 -6.50 -6.20 -7.01
CA ILE A 318 -7.43 -5.10 -7.27
C ILE A 318 -7.71 -4.39 -5.94
N ALA A 319 -7.34 -3.12 -5.84
CA ALA A 319 -7.49 -2.35 -4.60
C ALA A 319 -8.06 -0.95 -4.84
N PRO A 320 -8.78 -0.36 -3.88
CA PRO A 320 -9.23 1.03 -4.01
C PRO A 320 -8.04 1.99 -4.03
N GLN A 321 -7.07 1.78 -3.15
CA GLN A 321 -5.79 2.50 -3.03
C GLN A 321 -4.83 1.63 -2.22
N THR A 322 -3.53 1.97 -2.24
CA THR A 322 -2.52 1.26 -1.46
C THR A 322 -1.64 2.20 -0.64
N ASP A 323 -1.06 1.68 0.42
CA ASP A 323 -0.05 2.31 1.26
C ASP A 323 1.15 1.35 1.48
N PRO A 324 2.25 1.75 2.14
CA PRO A 324 3.44 0.91 2.27
C PRO A 324 3.25 -0.44 2.95
N SER A 325 2.17 -0.66 3.71
CA SER A 325 1.86 -1.97 4.27
C SER A 325 1.44 -3.01 3.21
N TRP A 326 1.05 -2.53 2.01
CA TRP A 326 0.68 -3.38 0.88
C TRP A 326 1.89 -3.88 0.08
N THR A 327 3.07 -3.25 0.26
CA THR A 327 4.27 -3.61 -0.50
C THR A 327 4.57 -5.11 -0.52
N PRO A 328 4.46 -5.84 0.60
CA PRO A 328 4.68 -7.28 0.59
C PRO A 328 3.66 -8.08 -0.24
N LEU A 329 2.42 -7.58 -0.39
CA LEU A 329 1.43 -8.19 -1.30
C LEU A 329 1.83 -8.05 -2.77
N PHE A 330 2.49 -6.96 -3.13
CA PHE A 330 2.99 -6.76 -4.49
C PHE A 330 3.98 -7.85 -4.89
N VAL A 331 4.82 -8.31 -3.96
CA VAL A 331 5.75 -9.42 -4.21
C VAL A 331 5.02 -10.70 -4.59
N VAL A 332 3.84 -10.93 -4.03
CA VAL A 332 3.01 -12.12 -4.28
C VAL A 332 2.14 -11.95 -5.53
N ALA A 333 1.78 -10.73 -5.88
CA ALA A 333 0.91 -10.40 -7.02
C ALA A 333 1.60 -10.60 -8.37
N SER A 334 0.81 -10.99 -9.39
CA SER A 334 1.23 -10.96 -10.80
C SER A 334 1.13 -9.56 -11.41
N ALA A 335 0.11 -8.79 -11.00
CA ALA A 335 -0.10 -7.40 -11.39
C ALA A 335 -0.90 -6.66 -10.32
N VAL A 336 -0.92 -5.32 -10.42
CA VAL A 336 -1.64 -4.43 -9.47
C VAL A 336 -2.54 -3.47 -10.23
N VAL A 337 -3.80 -3.35 -9.81
CA VAL A 337 -4.76 -2.38 -10.32
C VAL A 337 -5.33 -1.59 -9.16
N VAL A 338 -5.22 -0.26 -9.20
CA VAL A 338 -5.72 0.60 -8.13
C VAL A 338 -6.72 1.63 -8.63
N GLY A 339 -7.80 1.80 -7.87
CA GLY A 339 -8.87 2.76 -8.17
C GLY A 339 -8.43 4.21 -8.08
N VAL A 340 -7.63 4.53 -7.08
CA VAL A 340 -7.06 5.86 -6.87
C VAL A 340 -5.55 5.78 -6.98
N GLY A 341 -4.98 6.59 -7.86
CA GLY A 341 -3.54 6.65 -8.05
C GLY A 341 -3.13 7.85 -8.91
N ALA A 342 -1.97 8.39 -8.60
CA ALA A 342 -1.32 9.45 -9.36
C ALA A 342 0.12 9.00 -9.67
N PRO A 343 0.82 9.63 -10.63
CA PRO A 343 2.15 9.20 -11.07
C PRO A 343 3.20 8.97 -9.99
N ASN A 344 3.02 9.60 -8.82
CA ASN A 344 3.87 9.43 -7.62
C ASN A 344 3.12 8.76 -6.46
N SER A 345 2.02 8.02 -6.73
CA SER A 345 1.36 7.24 -5.68
C SER A 345 2.22 6.05 -5.25
N HIS A 346 1.96 5.53 -4.05
CA HIS A 346 2.65 4.36 -3.52
C HIS A 346 2.60 3.17 -4.49
N ALA A 347 1.42 2.84 -5.05
CA ALA A 347 1.26 1.75 -6.01
C ALA A 347 2.24 1.87 -7.19
N MET A 348 2.34 3.06 -7.78
CA MET A 348 3.21 3.30 -8.93
C MET A 348 4.71 3.24 -8.60
N ILE A 349 5.11 3.77 -7.43
CA ILE A 349 6.51 3.77 -6.99
C ILE A 349 6.97 2.33 -6.74
N VAL A 350 6.19 1.58 -5.93
CA VAL A 350 6.56 0.21 -5.55
C VAL A 350 6.46 -0.76 -6.72
N SER A 351 5.45 -0.62 -7.60
CA SER A 351 5.35 -1.48 -8.78
C SER A 351 6.55 -1.31 -9.71
N ARG A 352 7.06 -0.08 -9.88
CA ARG A 352 8.30 0.17 -10.63
C ARG A 352 9.54 -0.40 -9.93
N GLU A 353 9.61 -0.27 -8.60
CA GLU A 353 10.72 -0.81 -7.80
C GLU A 353 10.78 -2.34 -7.90
N LEU A 354 9.63 -3.01 -7.90
CA LEU A 354 9.53 -4.47 -7.92
C LEU A 354 9.29 -5.05 -9.33
N GLY A 355 9.22 -4.21 -10.39
CA GLY A 355 9.00 -4.67 -11.76
C GLY A 355 7.63 -5.35 -11.97
N ILE A 356 6.59 -4.92 -11.26
CA ILE A 356 5.26 -5.54 -11.33
C ILE A 356 4.36 -4.68 -12.21
N PRO A 357 3.68 -5.25 -13.24
CA PRO A 357 2.74 -4.52 -14.08
C PRO A 357 1.68 -3.81 -13.22
N CYS A 358 1.47 -2.51 -13.47
CA CYS A 358 0.54 -1.73 -12.66
C CYS A 358 -0.28 -0.76 -13.51
N VAL A 359 -1.60 -0.76 -13.25
CA VAL A 359 -2.56 0.21 -13.77
C VAL A 359 -3.15 0.98 -12.59
N ALA A 360 -3.08 2.31 -12.65
CA ALA A 360 -3.54 3.16 -11.55
C ALA A 360 -4.55 4.21 -12.02
N GLY A 361 -5.43 4.64 -11.09
CA GLY A 361 -6.48 5.62 -11.40
C GLY A 361 -7.66 5.01 -12.17
N LEU A 362 -7.88 3.71 -12.09
CA LEU A 362 -9.06 3.05 -12.64
C LEU A 362 -10.24 3.24 -11.69
N GLU A 363 -10.96 4.35 -11.86
CA GLU A 363 -12.09 4.68 -11.00
C GLU A 363 -13.11 3.54 -10.91
N GLY A 364 -13.42 3.13 -9.68
CA GLY A 364 -14.35 2.03 -9.43
C GLY A 364 -13.78 0.64 -9.78
N ALA A 365 -12.47 0.45 -9.84
CA ALA A 365 -11.82 -0.84 -10.16
C ALA A 365 -12.43 -2.00 -9.37
N THR A 366 -12.61 -1.85 -8.06
CA THR A 366 -13.17 -2.86 -7.16
C THR A 366 -14.66 -3.20 -7.38
N HIS A 367 -15.35 -2.39 -8.21
CA HIS A 367 -16.74 -2.60 -8.56
C HIS A 367 -16.92 -3.01 -10.03
N LYS A 368 -16.02 -2.53 -10.90
CA LYS A 368 -16.06 -2.82 -12.34
C LYS A 368 -15.47 -4.18 -12.68
N ILE A 369 -14.40 -4.58 -11.97
CA ILE A 369 -13.73 -5.86 -12.20
C ILE A 369 -14.37 -6.91 -11.31
N PRO A 370 -14.93 -8.02 -11.86
CA PRO A 370 -15.53 -9.08 -11.05
C PRO A 370 -14.48 -9.80 -10.21
N GLU A 371 -14.80 -10.05 -8.94
CA GLU A 371 -13.99 -10.91 -8.07
C GLU A 371 -13.83 -12.30 -8.68
N GLY A 372 -12.60 -12.80 -8.78
CA GLY A 372 -12.29 -14.11 -9.34
C GLY A 372 -12.23 -14.18 -10.87
N ALA A 373 -12.54 -13.11 -11.60
CA ALA A 373 -12.37 -13.06 -13.06
C ALA A 373 -10.89 -13.26 -13.44
N ILE A 374 -10.61 -13.87 -14.58
CA ILE A 374 -9.29 -13.85 -15.17
C ILE A 374 -9.13 -12.54 -15.95
N VAL A 375 -8.08 -11.81 -15.65
CA VAL A 375 -7.80 -10.51 -16.26
C VAL A 375 -6.37 -10.41 -16.77
N THR A 376 -6.18 -9.74 -17.89
CA THR A 376 -4.86 -9.38 -18.40
C THR A 376 -4.62 -7.89 -18.16
N VAL A 377 -3.54 -7.57 -17.47
CA VAL A 377 -3.11 -6.21 -17.13
C VAL A 377 -1.90 -5.85 -17.98
N ASP A 378 -2.01 -4.79 -18.78
CA ASP A 378 -0.89 -4.15 -19.48
C ASP A 378 -0.55 -2.84 -18.78
N GLY A 379 0.51 -2.88 -18.00
CA GLY A 379 0.96 -1.74 -17.21
C GLY A 379 1.67 -0.65 -18.01
N ALA A 380 2.06 -0.92 -19.25
CA ALA A 380 2.60 0.09 -20.16
C ALA A 380 1.48 0.84 -20.88
N ALA A 381 0.51 0.10 -21.43
CA ALA A 381 -0.66 0.66 -22.10
C ALA A 381 -1.70 1.25 -21.12
N GLY A 382 -1.64 0.88 -19.84
CA GLY A 382 -2.62 1.31 -18.84
C GLY A 382 -3.98 0.63 -19.02
N THR A 383 -4.00 -0.65 -19.43
CA THR A 383 -5.24 -1.37 -19.74
C THR A 383 -5.43 -2.61 -18.87
N VAL A 384 -6.69 -2.93 -18.60
CA VAL A 384 -7.11 -4.16 -17.94
C VAL A 384 -8.21 -4.80 -18.79
N THR A 385 -7.95 -5.97 -19.33
CA THR A 385 -8.90 -6.74 -20.15
C THR A 385 -9.52 -7.87 -19.34
N ILE A 386 -10.83 -8.05 -19.42
CA ILE A 386 -11.54 -9.16 -18.78
C ILE A 386 -11.51 -10.35 -19.73
N ASP A 387 -10.74 -11.38 -19.42
CA ASP A 387 -10.57 -12.55 -20.28
C ASP A 387 -11.65 -13.60 -20.04
N SER A 388 -12.05 -13.83 -18.78
CA SER A 388 -13.18 -14.69 -18.41
C SER A 388 -13.81 -14.28 -17.10
N LEU A 389 -15.08 -14.64 -16.92
CA LEU A 389 -15.76 -14.50 -15.62
C LEU A 389 -15.46 -15.73 -14.72
N PRO A 390 -15.69 -15.60 -13.39
CA PRO A 390 -15.46 -16.70 -12.43
C PRO A 390 -16.22 -17.96 -12.75
#